data_3334e15bf7b07b7c0568090a0c77b54d
#
_entry.id   3334e15bf7b07b7c0568090a0c77b54d
#
_cell.length_a   1.000
_cell.length_b   1.000
_cell.length_c   1.000
_cell.angle_alpha   90.00
_cell.angle_beta   90.00
_cell.angle_gamma   90.00
#
_symmetry.space_group_name_H-M   'P 1'
#
loop_
_entity.id
_entity.type
_entity.pdbx_description
1 polymer ?
#
loop_
_entity_poly.entity_id
_entity_poly.type
_entity_poly.pdbx_seq_one_letter_code
_entity_poly.pdbx_strand_id
1 'polypeptide(L)'
;MHFSLTDLPHRFYRLLQIERRAASRNRPVVLSRQRIYILPTRYGLVFALLIFVIAVGAANYDNSSGFLLAFLLAGLGMMSTLHTYRNLARLRFRTGKTFHVFCGEAARFTVYVENPGRLPRASVALQLGDEPPVYVDIAADARTEVELSLPARRRGYLPISTLTVGSRYPLGLFYAWSRIRLNMTCLVYPRPATATVLPRQGRRQTEGHFVPRPGHDDFLGFRAYQPSDSPRHVDWKAMAGGAVC
;
A
#
# COMPACT_ATOMS: atom_id res chain seq x y z
N MET A 1 14.78 14.17 12.42
CA MET A 1 15.51 12.89 12.54
C MET A 1 14.59 11.78 12.05
N HIS A 2 14.69 11.44 10.76
CA HIS A 2 13.93 10.34 10.14
C HIS A 2 14.51 9.00 10.59
N PHE A 3 13.81 8.30 11.47
CA PHE A 3 14.11 6.91 11.80
C PHE A 3 13.34 5.99 10.87
N SER A 4 14.07 5.36 9.97
CA SER A 4 13.56 4.27 9.13
C SER A 4 13.25 3.05 10.02
N LEU A 5 12.15 2.36 9.73
CA LEU A 5 11.75 1.07 10.34
C LEU A 5 12.76 -0.07 10.04
N THR A 6 13.82 0.22 9.30
CA THR A 6 14.86 -0.72 8.87
C THR A 6 15.81 -1.20 9.99
N ASP A 7 15.76 -0.64 11.19
CA ASP A 7 16.66 -1.00 12.31
C ASP A 7 16.25 -2.26 13.09
N LEU A 8 15.16 -2.94 12.72
CA LEU A 8 14.85 -4.25 13.26
C LEU A 8 15.43 -5.34 12.33
N PRO A 9 16.18 -6.32 12.87
CA PRO A 9 16.79 -7.35 12.04
C PRO A 9 15.74 -8.11 11.24
N HIS A 10 15.86 -8.10 9.92
CA HIS A 10 14.98 -8.77 8.96
C HIS A 10 14.72 -10.26 9.24
N ARG A 11 15.52 -10.87 10.10
CA ARG A 11 15.36 -12.28 10.52
C ARG A 11 14.14 -12.52 11.43
N PHE A 12 13.70 -11.53 12.21
CA PHE A 12 12.51 -11.67 13.07
C PHE A 12 11.20 -11.64 12.29
N TYR A 13 11.19 -11.04 11.09
CA TYR A 13 9.99 -10.95 10.27
C TYR A 13 9.57 -12.28 9.61
N ARG A 14 10.51 -13.23 9.44
CA ARG A 14 10.21 -14.54 8.82
C ARG A 14 9.55 -15.56 9.76
N LEU A 15 9.73 -15.41 11.06
CA LEU A 15 9.24 -16.40 12.04
C LEU A 15 7.76 -16.22 12.42
N LEU A 16 7.13 -15.11 12.02
CA LEU A 16 5.73 -14.82 12.34
C LEU A 16 4.83 -14.88 11.10
N GLN A 17 4.99 -15.91 10.28
CA GLN A 17 3.99 -16.29 9.30
C GLN A 17 2.80 -16.96 10.01
N ILE A 18 1.95 -16.17 10.65
CA ILE A 18 0.74 -16.69 11.27
C ILE A 18 -0.48 -16.13 10.58
N GLU A 19 -1.17 -17.11 9.98
CA GLU A 19 -2.59 -17.24 9.69
C GLU A 19 -3.30 -16.37 8.67
N ARG A 20 -3.78 -17.14 7.70
CA ARG A 20 -4.68 -16.87 6.60
C ARG A 20 -6.12 -16.66 7.09
N ARG A 21 -6.54 -15.42 7.29
CA ARG A 21 -7.96 -15.05 7.11
C ARG A 21 -8.01 -13.80 6.24
N ALA A 22 -8.35 -14.03 4.97
CA ALA A 22 -8.61 -12.97 4.02
C ALA A 22 -9.80 -12.14 4.50
N ALA A 23 -9.60 -10.82 4.67
CA ALA A 23 -10.70 -9.89 4.86
C ALA A 23 -11.56 -9.93 3.59
N SER A 24 -12.84 -10.31 3.73
CA SER A 24 -13.84 -10.14 2.68
C SER A 24 -13.97 -8.65 2.35
N ARG A 25 -14.15 -8.33 1.07
CA ARG A 25 -14.19 -6.96 0.51
C ARG A 25 -15.13 -5.98 1.24
N ASN A 26 -15.98 -6.46 2.13
CA ASN A 26 -17.03 -5.67 2.79
C ASN A 26 -17.06 -5.76 4.32
N ARG A 27 -16.11 -6.47 4.97
CA ARG A 27 -16.09 -6.56 6.44
C ARG A 27 -14.91 -5.79 7.02
N PRO A 28 -15.12 -4.94 8.04
CA PRO A 28 -14.04 -4.24 8.71
C PRO A 28 -13.09 -5.24 9.36
N VAL A 29 -11.79 -5.05 9.18
CA VAL A 29 -10.77 -5.79 9.92
C VAL A 29 -10.60 -5.12 11.26
N VAL A 30 -10.99 -5.78 12.34
CA VAL A 30 -10.82 -5.29 13.70
C VAL A 30 -9.47 -5.77 14.24
N LEU A 31 -8.65 -4.86 14.74
CA LEU A 31 -7.44 -5.23 15.47
C LEU A 31 -7.83 -5.88 16.81
N SER A 32 -7.80 -7.20 16.83
CA SER A 32 -8.07 -7.99 18.02
C SER A 32 -6.82 -8.05 18.92
N ARG A 33 -7.06 -8.26 20.22
CA ARG A 33 -6.02 -8.33 21.25
C ARG A 33 -4.88 -9.31 20.94
N GLN A 34 -5.16 -10.40 20.27
CA GLN A 34 -4.22 -11.49 19.98
C GLN A 34 -3.23 -11.20 18.85
N ARG A 35 -3.34 -10.04 18.18
CA ARG A 35 -2.54 -9.69 17.00
C ARG A 35 -1.63 -8.48 17.18
N ILE A 36 -1.55 -7.94 18.41
CA ILE A 36 -0.71 -6.78 18.70
C ILE A 36 0.54 -7.29 19.44
N TYR A 37 1.68 -7.09 18.81
CA TYR A 37 2.99 -7.39 19.39
C TYR A 37 3.58 -6.13 19.96
N ILE A 38 4.22 -6.23 21.11
CA ILE A 38 4.88 -5.10 21.81
C ILE A 38 6.33 -5.49 22.04
N LEU A 39 7.22 -4.62 21.61
CA LEU A 39 8.66 -4.77 21.80
C LEU A 39 9.23 -3.51 22.45
N PRO A 40 10.17 -3.63 23.39
CA PRO A 40 10.91 -2.48 23.88
C PRO A 40 11.76 -1.90 22.75
N THR A 41 11.78 -0.59 22.65
CA THR A 41 12.67 0.13 21.74
C THR A 41 14.07 0.25 22.39
N ARG A 42 15.08 0.70 21.64
CA ARG A 42 16.39 1.02 22.21
C ARG A 42 16.30 2.02 23.38
N TYR A 43 15.38 2.98 23.28
CA TYR A 43 15.13 3.93 24.38
C TYR A 43 14.48 3.25 25.58
N GLY A 44 13.60 2.29 25.35
CA GLY A 44 13.01 1.46 26.39
C GLY A 44 14.05 0.61 27.11
N LEU A 45 15.03 0.05 26.39
CA LEU A 45 16.13 -0.71 26.99
C LEU A 45 17.05 0.19 27.82
N VAL A 46 17.43 1.37 27.32
CA VAL A 46 18.22 2.35 28.05
C VAL A 46 17.48 2.82 29.31
N PHE A 47 16.17 3.05 29.21
CA PHE A 47 15.32 3.43 30.31
C PHE A 47 15.25 2.32 31.39
N ALA A 48 15.11 1.06 30.97
CA ALA A 48 15.14 -0.08 31.88
C ALA A 48 16.50 -0.22 32.58
N LEU A 49 17.60 -0.03 31.85
CA LEU A 49 18.96 -0.02 32.44
C LEU A 49 19.13 1.09 33.46
N LEU A 50 18.62 2.29 33.17
CA LEU A 50 18.65 3.43 34.07
C LEU A 50 17.93 3.09 35.40
N ILE A 51 16.72 2.53 35.34
CA ILE A 51 15.97 2.09 36.49
C ILE A 51 16.78 1.07 37.30
N PHE A 52 17.39 0.10 36.61
CA PHE A 52 18.20 -0.92 37.24
C PHE A 52 19.41 -0.33 38.02
N VAL A 53 20.13 0.60 37.37
CA VAL A 53 21.29 1.27 38.02
C VAL A 53 20.84 2.06 39.24
N ILE A 54 19.73 2.80 39.17
CA ILE A 54 19.17 3.55 40.29
C ILE A 54 18.81 2.58 41.45
N ALA A 55 18.14 1.46 41.11
CA ALA A 55 17.74 0.48 42.14
C ALA A 55 18.94 -0.18 42.80
N VAL A 56 20.00 -0.53 42.06
CA VAL A 56 21.25 -1.08 42.60
C VAL A 56 21.96 -0.06 43.46
N GLY A 57 22.04 1.20 43.04
CA GLY A 57 22.61 2.29 43.85
C GLY A 57 21.82 2.51 45.13
N ALA A 58 20.50 2.53 45.07
CA ALA A 58 19.62 2.66 46.22
C ALA A 58 19.83 1.51 47.24
N ALA A 59 20.00 0.28 46.73
CA ALA A 59 20.29 -0.89 47.58
C ALA A 59 21.66 -0.82 48.22
N ASN A 60 22.68 -0.34 47.50
CA ASN A 60 24.04 -0.28 48.01
C ASN A 60 24.22 0.81 49.11
N TYR A 61 23.45 1.90 49.02
CA TYR A 61 23.51 3.03 49.94
C TYR A 61 22.36 3.07 50.96
N ASP A 62 21.53 2.03 50.97
CA ASP A 62 20.34 1.91 51.81
C ASP A 62 19.43 3.16 51.75
N ASN A 63 19.28 3.68 50.50
CA ASN A 63 18.60 4.95 50.23
C ASN A 63 17.14 4.74 49.85
N SER A 64 16.22 4.98 50.79
CA SER A 64 14.77 4.84 50.55
C SER A 64 14.24 5.74 49.44
N SER A 65 14.79 6.95 49.28
CA SER A 65 14.37 7.87 48.19
C SER A 65 14.77 7.36 46.81
N GLY A 66 15.92 6.66 46.73
CA GLY A 66 16.35 6.01 45.47
C GLY A 66 15.40 4.89 45.04
N PHE A 67 14.94 4.08 45.99
CA PHE A 67 13.92 3.05 45.71
C PHE A 67 12.60 3.67 45.26
N LEU A 68 12.15 4.74 45.92
CA LEU A 68 10.92 5.44 45.56
C LEU A 68 11.01 5.95 44.12
N LEU A 69 12.12 6.54 43.72
CA LEU A 69 12.35 7.00 42.36
C LEU A 69 12.35 5.82 41.34
N ALA A 70 13.05 4.73 41.69
CA ALA A 70 13.10 3.56 40.83
C ALA A 70 11.71 2.95 40.59
N PHE A 71 10.87 2.82 41.62
CA PHE A 71 9.51 2.31 41.51
C PHE A 71 8.59 3.26 40.75
N LEU A 72 8.74 4.58 40.92
CA LEU A 72 7.97 5.57 40.18
C LEU A 72 8.28 5.49 38.68
N LEU A 73 9.55 5.40 38.31
CA LEU A 73 9.96 5.24 36.89
C LEU A 73 9.50 3.90 36.33
N ALA A 74 9.57 2.81 37.09
CA ALA A 74 9.06 1.50 36.68
C ALA A 74 7.55 1.55 36.44
N GLY A 75 6.80 2.22 37.31
CA GLY A 75 5.36 2.46 37.14
C GLY A 75 5.06 3.26 35.89
N LEU A 76 5.85 4.30 35.58
CA LEU A 76 5.75 5.08 34.35
C LEU A 76 5.98 4.20 33.09
N GLY A 77 6.99 3.34 33.13
CA GLY A 77 7.28 2.39 32.07
C GLY A 77 6.13 1.42 31.84
N MET A 78 5.56 0.87 32.90
CA MET A 78 4.41 -0.03 32.83
C MET A 78 3.18 0.69 32.24
N MET A 79 2.90 1.91 32.69
CA MET A 79 1.81 2.72 32.17
C MET A 79 2.01 3.08 30.69
N SER A 80 3.25 3.38 30.28
CA SER A 80 3.60 3.61 28.88
C SER A 80 3.30 2.38 28.02
N THR A 81 3.62 1.18 28.49
CA THR A 81 3.31 -0.08 27.78
C THR A 81 1.80 -0.23 27.55
N LEU A 82 1.02 0.01 28.61
CA LEU A 82 -0.44 -0.07 28.54
C LEU A 82 -1.03 0.95 27.54
N HIS A 83 -0.52 2.19 27.58
CA HIS A 83 -0.97 3.23 26.65
C HIS A 83 -0.60 2.91 25.20
N THR A 84 0.64 2.42 24.97
CA THR A 84 1.08 2.01 23.62
C THR A 84 0.20 0.88 23.07
N TYR A 85 -0.15 -0.11 23.89
CA TYR A 85 -1.07 -1.16 23.53
C TYR A 85 -2.48 -0.61 23.20
N ARG A 86 -3.03 0.20 24.12
CA ARG A 86 -4.38 0.79 23.97
C ARG A 86 -4.48 1.67 22.74
N ASN A 87 -3.39 2.31 22.33
CA ASN A 87 -3.37 3.18 21.14
C ASN A 87 -3.70 2.44 19.85
N LEU A 88 -3.35 1.14 19.73
CA LEU A 88 -3.67 0.31 18.58
C LEU A 88 -4.90 -0.57 18.78
N ALA A 89 -5.23 -0.89 20.03
CA ALA A 89 -6.30 -1.84 20.32
C ALA A 89 -7.68 -1.35 19.83
N ARG A 90 -8.44 -2.26 19.24
CA ARG A 90 -9.83 -2.05 18.77
C ARG A 90 -9.96 -1.10 17.57
N LEU A 91 -8.90 -0.62 16.94
CA LEU A 91 -9.01 0.09 15.67
C LEU A 91 -9.63 -0.81 14.62
N ARG A 92 -10.46 -0.23 13.76
CA ARG A 92 -11.12 -0.91 12.66
C ARG A 92 -10.60 -0.35 11.36
N PHE A 93 -10.28 -1.24 10.43
CA PHE A 93 -9.75 -0.88 9.11
C PHE A 93 -10.72 -1.32 8.04
N ARG A 94 -11.00 -0.44 7.10
CA ARG A 94 -11.80 -0.74 5.91
C ARG A 94 -11.03 -0.34 4.67
N THR A 95 -11.20 -1.12 3.63
CA THR A 95 -10.67 -0.81 2.31
C THR A 95 -11.51 0.28 1.67
N GLY A 96 -10.86 1.29 1.12
CA GLY A 96 -11.48 2.37 0.37
C GLY A 96 -11.34 2.20 -1.14
N LYS A 97 -11.31 3.33 -1.83
CA LYS A 97 -11.17 3.40 -3.28
C LYS A 97 -9.73 3.12 -3.70
N THR A 98 -9.59 2.56 -4.89
CA THR A 98 -8.30 2.37 -5.55
C THR A 98 -8.39 3.00 -6.92
N PHE A 99 -7.45 3.85 -7.27
CA PHE A 99 -7.40 4.48 -8.59
C PHE A 99 -6.45 3.69 -9.48
N HIS A 100 -6.83 3.55 -10.74
CA HIS A 100 -5.97 2.96 -11.76
C HIS A 100 -4.85 3.94 -12.12
N VAL A 101 -3.65 3.41 -12.39
CA VAL A 101 -2.47 4.23 -12.69
C VAL A 101 -1.69 3.64 -13.86
N PHE A 102 -0.81 4.43 -14.45
CA PHE A 102 0.12 3.96 -15.46
C PHE A 102 1.40 3.40 -14.81
N CYS A 103 2.05 2.48 -15.53
CA CYS A 103 3.32 1.91 -15.10
C CYS A 103 4.38 3.01 -14.94
N GLY A 104 5.04 3.06 -13.77
CA GLY A 104 5.98 4.11 -13.37
C GLY A 104 5.38 5.18 -12.46
N GLU A 105 4.07 5.23 -12.29
CA GLU A 105 3.40 6.12 -11.34
C GLU A 105 3.22 5.47 -9.97
N ALA A 106 2.85 6.28 -8.97
CA ALA A 106 2.51 5.79 -7.64
C ALA A 106 1.02 5.43 -7.57
N ALA A 107 0.73 4.15 -7.33
CA ALA A 107 -0.63 3.69 -7.07
C ALA A 107 -1.09 4.16 -5.70
N ARG A 108 -2.24 4.83 -5.63
CA ARG A 108 -2.84 5.36 -4.40
C ARG A 108 -3.94 4.44 -3.92
N PHE A 109 -3.86 4.08 -2.64
CA PHE A 109 -4.80 3.22 -1.97
C PHE A 109 -5.39 3.94 -0.78
N THR A 110 -6.70 4.09 -0.79
CA THR A 110 -7.41 4.69 0.33
C THR A 110 -7.72 3.62 1.38
N VAL A 111 -7.36 3.89 2.62
CA VAL A 111 -7.70 3.06 3.78
C VAL A 111 -8.45 3.91 4.78
N TYR A 112 -9.58 3.43 5.23
CA TYR A 112 -10.34 4.05 6.29
C TYR A 112 -9.97 3.43 7.62
N VAL A 113 -9.59 4.28 8.58
CA VAL A 113 -9.30 3.88 9.95
C VAL A 113 -10.38 4.44 10.85
N GLU A 114 -11.05 3.57 11.59
CA GLU A 114 -12.13 3.94 12.51
C GLU A 114 -11.66 3.69 13.95
N ASN A 115 -11.84 4.68 14.79
CA ASN A 115 -11.63 4.58 16.24
C ASN A 115 -12.97 4.56 16.96
N PRO A 116 -13.51 3.40 17.31
CA PRO A 116 -14.80 3.31 18.04
C PRO A 116 -14.64 3.64 19.53
N GLY A 117 -13.48 4.08 19.97
CA GLY A 117 -13.19 4.37 21.37
C GLY A 117 -13.38 5.85 21.72
N ARG A 118 -13.63 6.13 22.99
CA ARG A 118 -13.79 7.50 23.52
C ARG A 118 -12.48 8.28 23.65
N LEU A 119 -11.35 7.65 23.47
CA LEU A 119 -10.03 8.30 23.58
C LEU A 119 -9.42 8.47 22.18
N PRO A 120 -8.83 9.63 21.89
CA PRO A 120 -8.12 9.81 20.63
C PRO A 120 -6.92 8.86 20.54
N ARG A 121 -6.52 8.56 19.31
CA ARG A 121 -5.35 7.75 18.99
C ARG A 121 -4.32 8.63 18.31
N ALA A 122 -3.16 8.72 18.89
CA ALA A 122 -2.10 9.59 18.40
C ALA A 122 -1.01 8.78 17.71
N SER A 123 -0.46 9.35 16.63
CA SER A 123 0.74 8.84 15.95
C SER A 123 0.66 7.36 15.60
N VAL A 124 -0.47 6.97 14.96
CA VAL A 124 -0.64 5.63 14.40
C VAL A 124 0.07 5.58 13.06
N ALA A 125 1.09 4.75 12.95
CA ALA A 125 1.85 4.53 11.73
C ALA A 125 1.18 3.47 10.85
N LEU A 126 0.98 3.78 9.58
CA LEU A 126 0.46 2.88 8.55
C LEU A 126 1.53 2.69 7.49
N GLN A 127 1.95 1.46 7.24
CA GLN A 127 3.02 1.16 6.30
C GLN A 127 2.62 0.07 5.32
N LEU A 128 2.83 0.32 4.04
CA LEU A 128 2.64 -0.60 2.94
C LEU A 128 3.98 -1.14 2.45
N GLY A 129 4.22 -2.45 2.63
CA GLY A 129 5.48 -3.06 2.23
C GLY A 129 6.69 -2.37 2.85
N ASP A 130 7.65 -1.96 2.03
CA ASP A 130 8.89 -1.29 2.44
C ASP A 130 8.81 0.25 2.31
N GLU A 131 7.64 0.80 1.95
CA GLU A 131 7.45 2.25 1.83
C GLU A 131 7.48 2.93 3.21
N PRO A 132 7.82 4.23 3.25
CA PRO A 132 7.84 4.97 4.51
C PRO A 132 6.45 4.97 5.18
N PRO A 133 6.39 4.88 6.52
CA PRO A 133 5.13 4.89 7.24
C PRO A 133 4.46 6.27 7.18
N VAL A 134 3.15 6.26 6.99
CA VAL A 134 2.30 7.45 7.12
C VAL A 134 1.75 7.49 8.54
N TYR A 135 1.97 8.59 9.24
CA TYR A 135 1.47 8.79 10.59
C TYR A 135 0.15 9.53 10.57
N VAL A 136 -0.80 9.06 11.36
CA VAL A 136 -2.14 9.65 11.43
C VAL A 136 -2.63 9.70 12.87
N ASP A 137 -3.30 10.80 13.21
CA ASP A 137 -4.03 10.98 14.45
C ASP A 137 -5.51 10.72 14.18
N ILE A 138 -6.16 9.97 15.07
CA ILE A 138 -7.56 9.58 14.90
C ILE A 138 -8.32 10.05 16.13
N ALA A 139 -9.25 10.97 15.94
CA ALA A 139 -10.08 11.48 17.03
C ALA A 139 -10.94 10.36 17.66
N ALA A 140 -11.48 10.64 18.84
CA ALA A 140 -12.42 9.74 19.50
C ALA A 140 -13.69 9.60 18.65
N ASP A 141 -14.22 8.39 18.57
CA ASP A 141 -15.44 8.03 17.82
C ASP A 141 -15.44 8.57 16.38
N ALA A 142 -14.28 8.61 15.75
CA ALA A 142 -14.09 9.18 14.43
C ALA A 142 -13.56 8.16 13.42
N ARG A 143 -13.79 8.49 12.15
CA ARG A 143 -13.24 7.80 10.99
C ARG A 143 -12.31 8.76 10.25
N THR A 144 -11.10 8.31 10.00
CA THR A 144 -10.09 9.05 9.26
C THR A 144 -9.76 8.31 7.96
N GLU A 145 -9.67 9.05 6.89
CA GLU A 145 -9.24 8.56 5.58
C GLU A 145 -7.73 8.76 5.45
N VAL A 146 -7.03 7.73 5.03
CA VAL A 146 -5.59 7.74 4.85
C VAL A 146 -5.24 7.24 3.47
N GLU A 147 -4.51 8.03 2.71
CA GLU A 147 -3.94 7.62 1.43
C GLU A 147 -2.56 7.02 1.63
N LEU A 148 -2.37 5.83 1.09
CA LEU A 148 -1.11 5.12 1.06
C LEU A 148 -0.66 4.97 -0.38
N SER A 149 0.59 5.25 -0.66
CA SER A 149 1.16 5.15 -2.01
C SER A 149 2.10 3.95 -2.13
N LEU A 150 2.08 3.31 -3.29
CA LEU A 150 2.99 2.23 -3.64
C LEU A 150 3.44 2.41 -5.10
N PRO A 151 4.74 2.37 -5.43
CA PRO A 151 5.20 2.53 -6.80
C PRO A 151 4.75 1.36 -7.68
N ALA A 152 4.08 1.67 -8.79
CA ALA A 152 3.61 0.70 -9.76
C ALA A 152 4.70 0.37 -10.78
N ARG A 153 5.62 -0.51 -10.43
CA ARG A 153 6.80 -0.85 -11.25
C ARG A 153 6.50 -1.76 -12.44
N ARG A 154 5.38 -2.46 -12.43
CA ARG A 154 4.99 -3.42 -13.48
C ARG A 154 3.52 -3.24 -13.84
N ARG A 155 3.21 -3.41 -15.14
CA ARG A 155 1.83 -3.44 -15.63
C ARG A 155 1.07 -4.68 -15.15
N GLY A 156 -0.24 -4.58 -15.02
CA GLY A 156 -1.11 -5.67 -14.58
C GLY A 156 -1.75 -5.41 -13.23
N TYR A 157 -2.19 -6.44 -12.56
CA TYR A 157 -2.81 -6.33 -11.24
C TYR A 157 -1.74 -6.19 -10.15
N LEU A 158 -1.80 -5.10 -9.39
CA LEU A 158 -0.96 -4.84 -8.21
C LEU A 158 -1.79 -5.15 -6.96
N PRO A 159 -1.66 -6.36 -6.38
CA PRO A 159 -2.39 -6.71 -5.17
C PRO A 159 -1.67 -6.16 -3.93
N ILE A 160 -2.43 -5.58 -3.01
CA ILE A 160 -1.98 -5.29 -1.65
C ILE A 160 -2.62 -6.29 -0.72
N SER A 161 -1.80 -7.11 -0.11
CA SER A 161 -2.28 -8.13 0.83
C SER A 161 -2.08 -7.75 2.29
N THR A 162 -1.08 -6.93 2.61
CA THR A 162 -0.68 -6.69 3.99
C THR A 162 -0.39 -5.21 4.25
N LEU A 163 -1.01 -4.69 5.30
CA LEU A 163 -0.73 -3.38 5.89
C LEU A 163 -0.14 -3.60 7.28
N THR A 164 1.01 -2.99 7.54
CA THR A 164 1.60 -2.95 8.88
C THR A 164 1.10 -1.70 9.59
N VAL A 165 0.57 -1.89 10.79
CA VAL A 165 0.10 -0.80 11.66
C VAL A 165 0.96 -0.79 12.89
N GLY A 166 1.45 0.37 13.29
CA GLY A 166 2.33 0.48 14.45
C GLY A 166 2.09 1.75 15.24
N SER A 167 2.58 1.79 16.48
CA SER A 167 2.62 3.00 17.30
C SER A 167 3.76 2.94 18.30
N ARG A 168 4.34 4.09 18.59
CA ARG A 168 5.34 4.31 19.64
C ARG A 168 4.86 5.29 20.72
N TYR A 169 3.63 5.76 20.58
CA TYR A 169 3.02 6.69 21.53
C TYR A 169 2.78 6.00 22.88
N PRO A 170 2.99 6.67 24.07
CA PRO A 170 3.31 8.09 24.22
C PRO A 170 4.82 8.40 24.29
N LEU A 171 5.63 7.62 24.98
CA LEU A 171 7.01 7.95 25.32
C LEU A 171 8.05 7.36 24.35
N GLY A 172 7.64 6.55 23.41
CA GLY A 172 8.55 5.87 22.49
C GLY A 172 9.38 4.74 23.13
N LEU A 173 9.12 4.39 24.40
CA LEU A 173 9.80 3.30 25.10
C LEU A 173 9.47 1.93 24.53
N PHE A 174 8.25 1.77 24.02
CA PHE A 174 7.75 0.55 23.43
C PHE A 174 7.23 0.80 22.02
N TYR A 175 7.38 -0.20 21.16
CA TYR A 175 6.79 -0.23 19.84
C TYR A 175 5.75 -1.35 19.78
N ALA A 176 4.49 -0.95 19.65
CA ALA A 176 3.41 -1.88 19.36
C ALA A 176 3.18 -1.93 17.86
N TRP A 177 2.97 -3.13 17.32
CA TRP A 177 2.69 -3.30 15.90
C TRP A 177 1.79 -4.51 15.62
N SER A 178 1.13 -4.45 14.47
CA SER A 178 0.27 -5.53 13.98
C SER A 178 0.28 -5.56 12.47
N ARG A 179 0.06 -6.74 11.89
CA ARG A 179 -0.14 -6.91 10.44
C ARG A 179 -1.59 -7.25 10.16
N ILE A 180 -2.22 -6.48 9.30
CA ILE A 180 -3.58 -6.71 8.83
C ILE A 180 -3.56 -7.02 7.34
N ARG A 181 -4.43 -7.94 6.94
CA ARG A 181 -4.61 -8.27 5.53
C ARG A 181 -5.74 -7.41 4.96
N LEU A 182 -5.39 -6.63 3.95
CA LEU A 182 -6.31 -5.85 3.15
C LEU A 182 -6.31 -6.44 1.74
N ASN A 183 -7.48 -6.90 1.26
CA ASN A 183 -7.61 -7.36 -0.13
C ASN A 183 -7.93 -6.16 -1.01
N MET A 184 -6.90 -5.44 -1.44
CA MET A 184 -7.01 -4.34 -2.40
C MET A 184 -6.19 -4.67 -3.63
N THR A 185 -6.70 -4.30 -4.79
CA THR A 185 -5.99 -4.53 -6.06
C THR A 185 -6.09 -3.26 -6.90
N CYS A 186 -4.96 -2.80 -7.42
CA CYS A 186 -4.88 -1.72 -8.38
C CYS A 186 -4.59 -2.30 -9.76
N LEU A 187 -5.29 -1.82 -10.80
CA LEU A 187 -4.95 -2.11 -12.17
C LEU A 187 -3.94 -1.07 -12.66
N VAL A 188 -2.78 -1.56 -13.10
CA VAL A 188 -1.69 -0.75 -13.63
C VAL A 188 -1.68 -0.90 -15.14
N TYR A 189 -1.96 0.21 -15.84
CA TYR A 189 -1.92 0.25 -17.31
C TYR A 189 -0.48 0.33 -17.83
N PRO A 190 -0.23 -0.13 -19.06
CA PRO A 190 1.02 0.16 -19.73
C PRO A 190 1.21 1.67 -19.88
N ARG A 191 2.44 2.13 -19.71
CA ARG A 191 2.76 3.55 -19.96
C ARG A 191 2.50 3.86 -21.43
N PRO A 192 1.71 4.91 -21.75
CA PRO A 192 1.54 5.34 -23.14
C PRO A 192 2.92 5.63 -23.74
N ALA A 193 3.15 5.12 -24.93
CA ALA A 193 4.33 5.54 -25.70
C ALA A 193 4.23 7.05 -25.90
N THR A 194 5.31 7.77 -25.63
CA THR A 194 5.44 9.17 -26.06
C THR A 194 5.16 9.17 -27.56
N ALA A 195 4.27 10.04 -28.04
CA ALA A 195 3.83 10.07 -29.43
C ALA A 195 5.06 10.10 -30.35
N THR A 196 5.55 8.93 -30.67
CA THR A 196 6.45 8.76 -31.78
C THR A 196 5.59 9.10 -32.97
N VAL A 197 6.01 10.07 -33.76
CA VAL A 197 5.41 10.40 -35.04
C VAL A 197 5.01 9.08 -35.68
N LEU A 198 3.70 8.84 -35.83
CA LEU A 198 3.21 7.67 -36.55
C LEU A 198 4.04 7.58 -37.80
N PRO A 199 4.68 6.45 -38.11
CA PRO A 199 5.40 6.31 -39.34
C PRO A 199 4.37 6.70 -40.42
N ARG A 200 4.58 7.86 -41.06
CA ARG A 200 3.81 8.20 -42.23
C ARG A 200 4.01 7.02 -43.15
N GLN A 201 2.94 6.21 -43.30
CA GLN A 201 2.94 5.13 -44.29
C GLN A 201 3.46 5.71 -45.57
N GLY A 202 4.62 5.22 -45.93
CA GLY A 202 5.52 5.65 -46.98
C GLY A 202 4.88 6.35 -48.16
N ARG A 203 4.73 7.69 -48.07
CA ARG A 203 4.92 8.50 -49.25
C ARG A 203 6.43 8.46 -49.54
N ARG A 204 6.91 7.37 -50.14
CA ARG A 204 8.08 7.46 -51.00
C ARG A 204 7.68 8.37 -52.19
N GLN A 205 7.96 9.65 -52.02
CA GLN A 205 8.13 10.52 -53.15
C GLN A 205 9.38 10.01 -53.89
N THR A 206 9.16 9.05 -54.77
CA THR A 206 10.05 8.84 -55.90
C THR A 206 9.36 9.61 -57.04
N GLU A 207 9.99 10.69 -57.48
CA GLU A 207 9.66 11.38 -58.72
C GLU A 207 9.50 10.30 -59.82
N GLY A 208 8.32 10.26 -60.47
CA GLY A 208 8.08 9.36 -61.59
C GLY A 208 7.09 8.24 -61.31
N HIS A 209 5.86 8.45 -61.79
CA HIS A 209 4.77 7.50 -61.90
C HIS A 209 4.12 7.01 -60.62
N PHE A 210 3.00 7.61 -60.34
CA PHE A 210 2.03 7.24 -59.31
C PHE A 210 1.40 5.89 -59.67
N VAL A 211 1.92 4.80 -59.12
CA VAL A 211 1.19 3.53 -59.05
C VAL A 211 0.63 3.42 -57.65
N PRO A 212 -0.67 3.61 -57.44
CA PRO A 212 -1.31 3.36 -56.18
C PRO A 212 -1.24 1.85 -55.89
N ARG A 213 -0.33 1.42 -55.00
CA ARG A 213 -0.47 0.12 -54.34
C ARG A 213 -1.52 0.27 -53.26
N PRO A 214 -2.66 -0.43 -53.34
CA PRO A 214 -3.64 -0.41 -52.26
C PRO A 214 -2.97 -0.99 -51.00
N GLY A 215 -2.76 -0.13 -50.01
CA GLY A 215 -2.49 -0.57 -48.64
C GLY A 215 -3.75 -1.28 -48.14
N HIS A 216 -3.60 -2.39 -47.45
CA HIS A 216 -4.70 -3.22 -46.97
C HIS A 216 -5.60 -2.52 -45.91
N ASP A 217 -5.34 -1.29 -45.53
CA ASP A 217 -5.95 -0.65 -44.37
C ASP A 217 -6.88 0.53 -44.67
N ASP A 218 -6.93 1.02 -45.94
CA ASP A 218 -7.83 2.11 -46.31
C ASP A 218 -8.92 1.57 -47.23
N PHE A 219 -10.14 1.44 -46.72
CA PHE A 219 -11.30 1.14 -47.50
C PHE A 219 -11.70 2.36 -48.34
N LEU A 220 -11.40 2.32 -49.63
CA LEU A 220 -11.67 3.39 -50.57
C LEU A 220 -13.07 3.31 -51.25
N GLY A 221 -13.82 2.24 -50.98
CA GLY A 221 -15.14 1.99 -51.53
C GLY A 221 -15.22 0.68 -52.32
N PHE A 222 -16.45 0.36 -52.73
CA PHE A 222 -16.70 -0.84 -53.55
C PHE A 222 -16.49 -0.51 -55.03
N ARG A 223 -15.91 -1.43 -55.78
CA ARG A 223 -15.83 -1.42 -57.21
C ARG A 223 -16.35 -2.74 -57.80
N ALA A 224 -16.73 -2.74 -59.06
CA ALA A 224 -17.15 -3.97 -59.74
C ALA A 224 -16.03 -5.02 -59.73
N TYR A 225 -16.41 -6.28 -59.49
CA TYR A 225 -15.50 -7.42 -59.48
C TYR A 225 -14.89 -7.68 -60.86
N GLN A 226 -13.58 -7.87 -60.91
CA GLN A 226 -12.87 -8.27 -62.12
C GLN A 226 -12.32 -9.69 -61.92
N PRO A 227 -12.25 -10.52 -62.99
CA PRO A 227 -11.79 -11.92 -62.90
C PRO A 227 -10.38 -12.12 -62.35
N SER A 228 -9.58 -11.05 -62.29
CA SER A 228 -8.23 -11.04 -61.70
C SER A 228 -8.22 -10.73 -60.21
N ASP A 229 -9.36 -10.38 -59.62
CA ASP A 229 -9.42 -10.02 -58.20
C ASP A 229 -9.45 -11.25 -57.29
N SER A 230 -8.79 -11.17 -56.18
CA SER A 230 -8.82 -12.26 -55.19
C SER A 230 -10.22 -12.41 -54.58
N PRO A 231 -10.76 -13.63 -54.48
CA PRO A 231 -12.05 -13.90 -53.87
C PRO A 231 -12.17 -13.43 -52.43
N ARG A 232 -11.05 -13.14 -51.77
CA ARG A 232 -11.00 -12.61 -50.38
C ARG A 232 -11.45 -11.15 -50.28
N HIS A 233 -11.46 -10.42 -51.37
CA HIS A 233 -11.85 -9.02 -51.43
C HIS A 233 -13.30 -8.81 -51.87
N VAL A 234 -14.04 -9.88 -52.08
CA VAL A 234 -15.45 -9.84 -52.44
C VAL A 234 -16.30 -9.64 -51.20
N ASP A 235 -17.18 -8.64 -51.21
CA ASP A 235 -18.20 -8.50 -50.16
C ASP A 235 -19.35 -9.49 -50.42
N TRP A 236 -19.21 -10.67 -49.89
CA TRP A 236 -20.18 -11.74 -49.98
C TRP A 236 -21.55 -11.39 -49.39
N LYS A 237 -21.59 -10.47 -48.43
CA LYS A 237 -22.84 -10.01 -47.83
C LYS A 237 -23.65 -9.14 -48.76
N ALA A 238 -23.00 -8.22 -49.44
CA ALA A 238 -23.65 -7.39 -50.46
C ALA A 238 -24.13 -8.24 -51.65
N MET A 239 -23.33 -9.22 -52.09
CA MET A 239 -23.67 -10.13 -53.17
C MET A 239 -24.87 -11.03 -52.81
N ALA A 240 -24.98 -11.52 -51.59
CA ALA A 240 -26.13 -12.31 -51.13
C ALA A 240 -27.41 -11.50 -51.00
N GLY A 241 -27.31 -10.18 -50.84
CA GLY A 241 -28.45 -9.25 -50.78
C GLY A 241 -28.99 -8.79 -52.15
N GLY A 242 -28.44 -9.31 -53.26
CA GLY A 242 -28.90 -8.96 -54.62
C GLY A 242 -28.43 -7.58 -55.10
N ALA A 243 -27.47 -6.94 -54.44
CA ALA A 243 -26.81 -5.76 -54.95
C ALA A 243 -25.86 -6.22 -56.08
N VAL A 244 -26.17 -5.87 -57.30
CA VAL A 244 -25.28 -6.09 -58.45
C VAL A 244 -24.04 -5.23 -58.25
N CYS A 245 -22.86 -5.86 -58.18
CA CYS A 245 -21.57 -5.20 -58.21
C CYS A 245 -21.32 -4.49 -59.54
#